data_3ac44311a04a22dba8af8acc81a9c19f
#
_entry.id   3ac44311a04a22dba8af8acc81a9c19f
#
_cell.length_a   1.000
_cell.length_b   1.000
_cell.length_c   1.000
_cell.angle_alpha   90.00
_cell.angle_beta   90.00
_cell.angle_gamma   90.00
#
_symmetry.space_group_name_H-M   'P 1'
#
loop_
_entity.id
_entity.type
_entity.pdbx_description
1 polymer ?
#
loop_
_entity_poly.entity_id
_entity_poly.type
_entity_poly.pdbx_seq_one_letter_code
_entity_poly.pdbx_strand_id
1 'polypeptide(L)'
;MFSPLFSIENGWALWPRGFFRSLDAGDTWESRCEGLGSIYLVPLAVHPQDSQTLFSAASQGRPRYWRRDEGAAATIYRSRDGGVNWEPVMGGLPSTLTGMVFVLATDPEEPDTVYAGTADGQVLVSRTLGDSWSVLAEGLSPVKALAAV
;
A
#
# COMPACT_ATOMS: atom_id res chain seq x y z
N MET A 1 6.30 -19.24 9.56
CA MET A 1 4.87 -18.88 9.56
C MET A 1 4.78 -17.37 9.48
N PHE A 2 4.06 -16.86 8.50
CA PHE A 2 3.90 -15.41 8.32
C PHE A 2 2.61 -14.99 9.00
N SER A 3 2.67 -14.02 9.92
CA SER A 3 1.46 -13.44 10.49
C SER A 3 0.88 -12.46 9.48
N PRO A 4 -0.40 -12.51 9.16
CA PRO A 4 -1.04 -11.48 8.38
C PRO A 4 -0.99 -10.15 9.14
N LEU A 5 -0.82 -9.06 8.41
CA LEU A 5 -1.04 -7.74 8.98
C LEU A 5 -2.54 -7.53 9.10
N PHE A 6 -3.06 -7.48 10.31
CA PHE A 6 -4.47 -7.29 10.55
C PHE A 6 -4.79 -5.81 10.70
N SER A 7 -5.80 -5.35 10.00
CA SER A 7 -6.58 -4.21 10.45
C SER A 7 -7.78 -4.76 11.23
N ILE A 8 -7.70 -4.69 12.53
CA ILE A 8 -8.70 -5.31 13.43
C ILE A 8 -10.07 -4.63 13.31
N GLU A 9 -10.11 -3.34 12.96
CA GLU A 9 -11.34 -2.57 12.92
C GLU A 9 -12.20 -2.84 11.68
N ASN A 10 -11.59 -3.25 10.57
CA ASN A 10 -12.29 -3.40 9.29
C ASN A 10 -12.19 -4.80 8.66
N GLY A 11 -11.52 -5.74 9.30
CA GLY A 11 -11.48 -7.13 8.86
C GLY A 11 -10.67 -7.39 7.59
N TRP A 12 -9.55 -6.67 7.38
CA TRP A 12 -8.62 -6.93 6.29
C TRP A 12 -7.30 -7.50 6.80
N ALA A 13 -6.69 -8.31 5.99
CA ALA A 13 -5.38 -8.87 6.25
C ALA A 13 -4.54 -8.88 4.97
N LEU A 14 -3.25 -8.56 5.12
CA LEU A 14 -2.26 -8.75 4.08
C LEU A 14 -1.45 -10.00 4.38
N TRP A 15 -1.22 -10.77 3.34
CA TRP A 15 -0.39 -11.96 3.38
C TRP A 15 0.62 -11.89 2.23
N PRO A 16 1.79 -12.55 2.30
CA PRO A 16 2.74 -12.56 1.19
C PRO A 16 2.18 -13.09 -0.14
N ARG A 17 0.93 -13.46 -0.19
CA ARG A 17 0.23 -13.95 -1.37
C ARG A 17 -1.05 -13.19 -1.69
N GLY A 18 -1.22 -11.97 -1.16
CA GLY A 18 -2.33 -11.14 -1.55
C GLY A 18 -3.07 -10.46 -0.41
N PHE A 19 -4.21 -9.93 -0.75
CA PHE A 19 -5.11 -9.25 0.15
C PHE A 19 -6.29 -10.17 0.50
N PHE A 20 -6.66 -10.18 1.77
CA PHE A 20 -7.78 -10.96 2.30
C PHE A 20 -8.73 -10.06 3.05
N ARG A 21 -10.02 -10.33 2.95
CA ARG A 21 -11.09 -9.61 3.62
C ARG A 21 -11.96 -10.55 4.44
N SER A 22 -12.34 -10.15 5.63
CA SER A 22 -13.39 -10.76 6.44
C SER A 22 -14.59 -9.82 6.53
N LEU A 23 -15.79 -10.36 6.46
CA LEU A 23 -17.05 -9.65 6.64
C LEU A 23 -17.80 -10.08 7.92
N ASP A 24 -17.20 -10.98 8.69
CA ASP A 24 -17.81 -11.63 9.87
C ASP A 24 -16.88 -11.59 11.09
N ALA A 25 -16.21 -10.45 11.27
CA ALA A 25 -15.30 -10.19 12.40
C ALA A 25 -14.14 -11.18 12.52
N GLY A 26 -13.70 -11.75 11.38
CA GLY A 26 -12.52 -12.62 11.31
C GLY A 26 -12.82 -14.12 11.33
N ASP A 27 -14.10 -14.52 11.35
CA ASP A 27 -14.47 -15.93 11.35
C ASP A 27 -14.14 -16.59 9.99
N THR A 28 -14.39 -15.87 8.89
CA THR A 28 -14.03 -16.33 7.53
C THR A 28 -13.27 -15.25 6.77
N TRP A 29 -12.42 -15.66 5.83
CA TRP A 29 -11.57 -14.78 5.04
C TRP A 29 -11.64 -15.11 3.56
N GLU A 30 -11.80 -14.10 2.72
CA GLU A 30 -11.85 -14.20 1.27
C GLU A 30 -10.63 -13.52 0.65
N SER A 31 -10.00 -14.19 -0.32
CA SER A 31 -8.95 -13.58 -1.15
C SER A 31 -9.56 -12.58 -2.13
N ARG A 32 -8.97 -11.39 -2.23
CA ARG A 32 -9.45 -10.27 -3.05
C ARG A 32 -8.28 -9.61 -3.77
N CYS A 33 -7.77 -10.27 -4.80
CA CYS A 33 -6.56 -9.85 -5.52
C CYS A 33 -6.82 -9.40 -6.96
N GLU A 34 -8.06 -9.18 -7.35
CA GLU A 34 -8.42 -8.78 -8.71
C GLU A 34 -7.80 -7.42 -9.04
N GLY A 35 -7.07 -7.34 -10.15
CA GLY A 35 -6.36 -6.16 -10.60
C GLY A 35 -4.95 -5.97 -10.02
N LEU A 36 -4.52 -6.79 -9.07
CA LEU A 36 -3.15 -6.77 -8.57
C LEU A 36 -2.22 -7.49 -9.55
N GLY A 37 -1.25 -6.76 -10.11
CA GLY A 37 -0.22 -7.33 -10.98
C GLY A 37 0.86 -8.10 -10.23
N SER A 38 0.93 -7.91 -8.90
CA SER A 38 1.80 -8.63 -7.99
C SER A 38 1.08 -8.83 -6.67
N ILE A 39 1.43 -9.88 -5.95
CA ILE A 39 0.74 -10.28 -4.71
C ILE A 39 1.61 -10.23 -3.46
N TYR A 40 2.85 -9.75 -3.57
CA TYR A 40 3.68 -9.50 -2.39
C TYR A 40 3.40 -8.11 -1.85
N LEU A 41 2.36 -8.00 -1.03
CA LEU A 41 1.90 -6.74 -0.43
C LEU A 41 2.57 -6.53 0.94
N VAL A 42 2.87 -5.28 1.27
CA VAL A 42 3.45 -4.91 2.56
C VAL A 42 2.57 -3.91 3.30
N PRO A 43 2.26 -2.70 2.79
CA PRO A 43 1.46 -1.75 3.53
C PRO A 43 -0.03 -1.88 3.23
N LEU A 44 -0.85 -1.45 4.16
CA LEU A 44 -2.28 -1.25 3.97
C LEU A 44 -2.68 0.06 4.66
N ALA A 45 -3.43 0.90 3.96
CA ALA A 45 -4.04 2.09 4.51
C ALA A 45 -5.51 2.16 4.11
N VAL A 46 -6.32 2.69 5.00
CA VAL A 46 -7.76 2.87 4.80
C VAL A 46 -8.07 4.35 4.79
N HIS A 47 -8.91 4.79 3.87
CA HIS A 47 -9.38 6.16 3.83
C HIS A 47 -10.09 6.52 5.14
N PRO A 48 -9.82 7.68 5.76
CA PRO A 48 -10.33 7.98 7.10
C PRO A 48 -11.84 8.17 7.19
N GLN A 49 -12.51 8.45 6.07
CA GLN A 49 -13.95 8.70 6.03
C GLN A 49 -14.70 7.73 5.11
N ASP A 50 -13.99 6.84 4.42
CA ASP A 50 -14.59 5.87 3.49
C ASP A 50 -13.88 4.53 3.59
N SER A 51 -14.46 3.61 4.35
CA SER A 51 -13.90 2.28 4.56
C SER A 51 -13.85 1.39 3.30
N GLN A 52 -14.45 1.82 2.21
CA GLN A 52 -14.36 1.11 0.92
C GLN A 52 -13.13 1.52 0.11
N THR A 53 -12.52 2.67 0.42
CA THR A 53 -11.31 3.14 -0.24
C THR A 53 -10.06 2.72 0.52
N LEU A 54 -9.26 1.87 -0.12
CA LEU A 54 -8.05 1.26 0.43
C LEU A 54 -6.86 1.55 -0.46
N PHE A 55 -5.68 1.61 0.15
CA PHE A 55 -4.38 1.71 -0.53
C PHE A 55 -3.47 0.60 -0.06
N SER A 56 -2.72 0.03 -1.01
CA SER A 56 -1.68 -0.94 -0.74
C SER A 56 -0.53 -0.76 -1.72
N ALA A 57 0.54 -1.49 -1.52
CA ALA A 57 1.64 -1.54 -2.48
C ALA A 57 2.19 -2.96 -2.56
N ALA A 58 2.56 -3.36 -3.75
CA ALA A 58 3.08 -4.69 -4.00
C ALA A 58 4.41 -4.62 -4.75
N SER A 59 5.30 -5.55 -4.45
CA SER A 59 6.53 -5.77 -5.20
C SER A 59 6.42 -6.98 -6.11
N GLN A 60 7.31 -7.06 -7.11
CA GLN A 60 7.35 -8.20 -8.04
C GLN A 60 7.98 -9.47 -7.44
N GLY A 61 8.23 -9.49 -6.15
CA GLY A 61 8.77 -10.67 -5.52
C GLY A 61 9.11 -10.45 -4.06
N ARG A 62 9.65 -11.48 -3.46
CA ARG A 62 10.03 -11.48 -2.05
C ARG A 62 11.22 -10.54 -1.78
N PRO A 63 11.45 -10.10 -0.54
CA PRO A 63 12.50 -9.15 -0.18
C PRO A 63 13.91 -9.51 -0.68
N ARG A 64 14.24 -10.78 -0.79
CA ARG A 64 15.54 -11.23 -1.32
C ARG A 64 15.82 -10.77 -2.74
N TYR A 65 14.79 -10.45 -3.54
CA TYR A 65 14.91 -9.99 -4.92
C TYR A 65 15.03 -8.47 -5.03
N TRP A 66 14.75 -7.71 -3.96
CA TRP A 66 14.76 -6.25 -3.98
C TRP A 66 16.16 -5.64 -4.05
N ARG A 67 17.21 -6.45 -3.86
CA ARG A 67 18.62 -6.03 -3.99
C ARG A 67 19.15 -6.09 -5.42
N ARG A 68 18.35 -6.50 -6.39
CA ARG A 68 18.70 -6.49 -7.81
C ARG A 68 18.62 -5.05 -8.33
N ASP A 69 19.21 -4.80 -9.52
CA ASP A 69 19.25 -3.46 -10.13
C ASP A 69 17.85 -2.84 -10.31
N GLU A 70 16.85 -3.65 -10.57
CA GLU A 70 15.45 -3.22 -10.68
C GLU A 70 14.78 -2.96 -9.32
N GLY A 71 15.45 -3.34 -8.22
CA GLY A 71 14.93 -3.20 -6.87
C GLY A 71 13.67 -4.04 -6.63
N ALA A 72 12.74 -3.46 -5.88
CA ALA A 72 11.46 -4.08 -5.56
C ALA A 72 10.47 -4.07 -6.73
N ALA A 73 10.68 -3.20 -7.72
CA ALA A 73 9.71 -2.92 -8.78
C ALA A 73 8.30 -2.73 -8.20
N ALA A 74 8.19 -1.84 -7.20
CA ALA A 74 6.99 -1.66 -6.42
C ALA A 74 5.95 -0.81 -7.16
N THR A 75 4.68 -1.17 -6.97
CA THR A 75 3.52 -0.45 -7.51
C THR A 75 2.55 -0.15 -6.38
N ILE A 76 2.04 1.08 -6.35
CA ILE A 76 0.99 1.48 -5.42
C ILE A 76 -0.36 1.20 -6.07
N TYR A 77 -1.26 0.61 -5.30
CA TYR A 77 -2.61 0.25 -5.73
C TYR A 77 -3.66 0.92 -4.86
N ARG A 78 -4.81 1.19 -5.46
CA ARG A 78 -6.01 1.67 -4.80
C ARG A 78 -7.18 0.73 -5.08
N SER A 79 -8.01 0.48 -4.09
CA SER A 79 -9.34 -0.09 -4.25
C SER A 79 -10.38 0.94 -3.80
N ARG A 80 -11.52 1.00 -4.49
CA ARG A 80 -12.67 1.85 -4.13
C ARG A 80 -13.90 1.05 -3.73
N ASP A 81 -13.79 -0.27 -3.67
CA ASP A 81 -14.88 -1.21 -3.42
C ASP A 81 -14.55 -2.24 -2.33
N GLY A 82 -13.79 -1.79 -1.34
CA GLY A 82 -13.44 -2.62 -0.18
C GLY A 82 -12.51 -3.78 -0.52
N GLY A 83 -11.64 -3.60 -1.52
CA GLY A 83 -10.64 -4.59 -1.92
C GLY A 83 -11.13 -5.61 -2.95
N VAL A 84 -12.35 -5.45 -3.50
CA VAL A 84 -12.85 -6.36 -4.54
C VAL A 84 -12.03 -6.20 -5.82
N ASN A 85 -11.82 -4.95 -6.24
CA ASN A 85 -10.98 -4.62 -7.39
C ASN A 85 -9.89 -3.63 -7.00
N TRP A 86 -8.71 -3.79 -7.60
CA TRP A 86 -7.54 -2.94 -7.38
C TRP A 86 -7.07 -2.35 -8.70
N GLU A 87 -6.62 -1.10 -8.66
CA GLU A 87 -6.04 -0.39 -9.79
C GLU A 87 -4.68 0.20 -9.41
N PRO A 88 -3.68 0.18 -10.30
CA PRO A 88 -2.42 0.86 -10.05
C PRO A 88 -2.63 2.38 -10.07
N VAL A 89 -2.02 3.09 -9.13
CA VAL A 89 -2.11 4.55 -8.99
C VAL A 89 -0.71 5.16 -8.93
N MET A 90 -0.06 5.27 -10.08
CA MET A 90 1.34 5.68 -10.22
C MET A 90 1.52 7.03 -10.94
N GLY A 91 0.46 7.83 -11.07
CA GLY A 91 0.52 9.12 -11.75
C GLY A 91 1.61 10.04 -11.16
N GLY A 92 2.47 10.61 -12.00
CA GLY A 92 3.61 11.44 -11.58
C GLY A 92 4.83 10.67 -11.08
N LEU A 93 4.75 9.35 -10.98
CA LEU A 93 5.85 8.47 -10.59
C LEU A 93 6.36 7.65 -11.79
N PRO A 94 7.56 7.04 -11.70
CA PRO A 94 7.96 6.00 -12.64
C PRO A 94 6.93 4.85 -12.68
N SER A 95 6.97 4.04 -13.72
CA SER A 95 6.06 2.89 -13.86
C SER A 95 6.14 1.90 -12.69
N THR A 96 7.31 1.79 -12.08
CA THR A 96 7.54 1.08 -10.82
C THR A 96 8.55 1.84 -9.98
N LEU A 97 8.52 1.64 -8.65
CA LEU A 97 9.49 2.20 -7.71
C LEU A 97 10.60 1.19 -7.43
N THR A 98 11.83 1.68 -7.34
CA THR A 98 13.01 0.85 -6.98
C THR A 98 12.92 0.40 -5.52
N GLY A 99 12.59 1.30 -4.62
CA GLY A 99 12.39 0.99 -3.21
C GLY A 99 10.98 0.45 -2.95
N MET A 100 10.87 -0.62 -2.14
CA MET A 100 9.56 -1.09 -1.69
C MET A 100 8.87 -0.01 -0.85
N VAL A 101 7.57 0.14 -1.03
CA VAL A 101 6.74 0.96 -0.15
C VAL A 101 6.50 0.17 1.14
N PHE A 102 7.08 0.63 2.24
CA PHE A 102 6.93 -0.04 3.54
C PHE A 102 5.71 0.43 4.31
N VAL A 103 5.31 1.68 4.08
CA VAL A 103 4.20 2.29 4.82
C VAL A 103 3.39 3.19 3.91
N LEU A 104 2.08 3.16 4.11
CA LEU A 104 1.10 4.10 3.59
C LEU A 104 0.37 4.70 4.78
N ALA A 105 0.12 6.00 4.75
CA ALA A 105 -0.62 6.70 5.79
C ALA A 105 -1.62 7.65 5.16
N THR A 106 -2.83 7.65 5.69
CA THR A 106 -3.87 8.61 5.33
C THR A 106 -3.90 9.76 6.34
N ASP A 107 -4.43 10.90 5.94
CA ASP A 107 -4.52 12.09 6.77
C ASP A 107 -5.98 12.30 7.22
N PRO A 108 -6.29 12.23 8.52
CA PRO A 108 -7.65 12.44 9.01
C PRO A 108 -8.20 13.85 8.75
N GLU A 109 -7.32 14.85 8.68
CA GLU A 109 -7.69 16.25 8.47
C GLU A 109 -7.79 16.61 6.98
N GLU A 110 -7.02 15.92 6.15
CA GLU A 110 -7.04 16.06 4.69
C GLU A 110 -7.33 14.70 4.05
N PRO A 111 -8.61 14.27 3.98
CA PRO A 111 -8.96 12.89 3.59
C PRO A 111 -8.47 12.46 2.20
N ASP A 112 -8.26 13.41 1.28
CA ASP A 112 -7.73 13.11 -0.06
C ASP A 112 -6.21 12.93 -0.09
N THR A 113 -5.53 13.13 1.05
CA THR A 113 -4.07 13.05 1.16
C THR A 113 -3.62 11.68 1.65
N VAL A 114 -2.67 11.12 0.89
CA VAL A 114 -2.01 9.84 1.21
C VAL A 114 -0.50 10.03 1.14
N TYR A 115 0.20 9.51 2.13
CA TYR A 115 1.67 9.50 2.19
C TYR A 115 2.18 8.08 2.00
N ALA A 116 3.31 7.94 1.33
CA ALA A 116 4.01 6.67 1.17
C ALA A 116 5.47 6.80 1.57
N GLY A 117 5.95 5.87 2.39
CA GLY A 117 7.35 5.79 2.79
C GLY A 117 8.03 4.59 2.15
N THR A 118 9.23 4.79 1.61
CA THR A 118 9.94 3.77 0.85
C THR A 118 11.19 3.25 1.55
N ALA A 119 11.59 2.05 1.16
CA ALA A 119 12.81 1.39 1.65
C ALA A 119 14.10 2.12 1.27
N ASP A 120 14.09 2.88 0.20
CA ASP A 120 15.23 3.69 -0.27
C ASP A 120 15.20 5.15 0.23
N GLY A 121 14.35 5.45 1.22
CA GLY A 121 14.40 6.71 1.94
C GLY A 121 13.66 7.87 1.28
N GLN A 122 12.59 7.59 0.56
CA GLN A 122 11.68 8.62 0.03
C GLN A 122 10.38 8.68 0.82
N VAL A 123 9.84 9.89 0.92
CA VAL A 123 8.45 10.12 1.32
C VAL A 123 7.73 10.72 0.11
N LEU A 124 6.70 10.02 -0.34
CA LEU A 124 5.84 10.45 -1.43
C LEU A 124 4.52 10.97 -0.87
N VAL A 125 3.91 11.92 -1.55
CA VAL A 125 2.60 12.46 -1.18
C VAL A 125 1.69 12.53 -2.40
N SER A 126 0.44 12.11 -2.21
CA SER A 126 -0.67 12.39 -3.11
C SER A 126 -1.71 13.21 -2.37
N ARG A 127 -2.20 14.26 -2.98
CA ARG A 127 -3.34 15.06 -2.49
C ARG A 127 -4.60 14.84 -3.32
N THR A 128 -4.59 13.80 -4.13
CA THR A 128 -5.63 13.46 -5.10
C THR A 128 -6.06 12.00 -4.99
N LEU A 129 -6.06 11.44 -3.77
CA LEU A 129 -6.41 10.03 -3.51
C LEU A 129 -5.60 9.03 -4.35
N GLY A 130 -4.33 9.34 -4.62
CA GLY A 130 -3.45 8.48 -5.40
C GLY A 130 -3.43 8.74 -6.91
N ASP A 131 -4.26 9.64 -7.44
CA ASP A 131 -4.27 9.94 -8.88
C ASP A 131 -2.96 10.56 -9.34
N SER A 132 -2.33 11.38 -8.49
CA SER A 132 -1.01 11.95 -8.75
C SER A 132 -0.17 12.03 -7.47
N TRP A 133 1.12 11.76 -7.63
CA TRP A 133 2.10 11.75 -6.55
C TRP A 133 3.26 12.70 -6.83
N SER A 134 3.88 13.19 -5.77
CA SER A 134 5.14 13.92 -5.83
C SER A 134 6.06 13.47 -4.69
N VAL A 135 7.35 13.73 -4.86
CA VAL A 135 8.34 13.47 -3.81
C VAL A 135 8.28 14.61 -2.80
N LEU A 136 7.97 14.30 -1.56
CA LEU A 136 7.95 15.26 -0.45
C LEU A 136 9.33 15.37 0.22
N ALA A 137 10.01 14.26 0.38
CA ALA A 137 11.36 14.16 0.94
C ALA A 137 12.11 12.98 0.36
N GLU A 138 13.44 13.10 0.29
CA GLU A 138 14.32 12.04 -0.19
C GLU A 138 15.66 12.06 0.56
N GLY A 139 16.48 11.03 0.34
CA GLY A 139 17.78 10.91 1.01
C GLY A 139 17.70 10.53 2.48
N LEU A 140 16.55 10.03 2.93
CA LEU A 140 16.35 9.56 4.30
C LEU A 140 16.83 8.12 4.47
N SER A 141 16.95 7.69 5.72
CA SER A 141 17.02 6.25 6.04
C SER A 141 15.71 5.57 5.62
N PRO A 142 15.67 4.23 5.48
CA PRO A 142 14.44 3.53 5.14
C PRO A 142 13.26 3.98 5.99
N VAL A 143 12.19 4.42 5.34
CA VAL A 143 10.99 4.95 6.00
C VAL A 143 10.06 3.79 6.35
N LYS A 144 9.97 3.47 7.63
CA LYS A 144 9.19 2.31 8.13
C LYS A 144 7.87 2.69 8.78
N ALA A 145 7.69 3.96 9.14
CA ALA A 145 6.48 4.47 9.77
C ALA A 145 6.25 5.92 9.39
N LEU A 146 4.99 6.27 9.24
CA LEU A 146 4.50 7.63 8.99
C LEU A 146 3.23 7.84 9.82
N ALA A 147 3.06 9.04 10.32
CA ALA A 147 1.82 9.46 10.98
C ALA A 147 1.50 10.89 10.55
N ALA A 148 0.27 11.11 10.09
CA ALA A 148 -0.31 12.43 9.91
C ALA A 148 -1.02 12.84 11.20
N VAL A 149 -0.70 14.02 11.69
CA VAL A 149 -1.22 14.55 12.97
C VAL A 149 -1.79 15.94 12.76
#